data_32b56c87137668693a397a7dce60f5f3
#
_entry.id   32b56c87137668693a397a7dce60f5f3
#
_cell.length_a   1.000
_cell.length_b   1.000
_cell.length_c   1.000
_cell.angle_alpha   90.00
_cell.angle_beta   90.00
_cell.angle_gamma   90.00
#
_symmetry.space_group_name_H-M   'P 1'
#
loop_
_entity.id
_entity.type
_entity.pdbx_description
1 polymer ?
#
loop_
_entity_poly.entity_id
_entity_poly.type
_entity_poly.pdbx_seq_one_letter_code
_entity_poly.pdbx_strand_id
1 'polypeptide(L)'
;MAHDVTAHDHHHGDGHAAHAHWDTSIWPFVISFGIMFLALAFSFKFVYHNGFAAILTMGLGIPMIIAGIAGWTSEAMGKGDGFSYSAMGWFILAEAMIFVSFFVGYWYTRLHADVWPPAGNVALPKIMPLVMTFVLVASSLTIHYAEHLLHLGNKSGFRLWYLLTIALGAVFLGMSIYEWTHLIHDGFTISTNAFSTVFFSVTGLHGSHVVVGLVIFLAGMPSVFRGDIDEGFMRTAGLYWHFVDIIWFFVVSQVYYW
;
A
#
# COMPACT_ATOMS: atom_id res chain seq x y z
N MET A 1 76.62 -18.14 14.22
CA MET A 1 75.50 -17.40 14.81
C MET A 1 74.71 -16.90 13.69
N ALA A 2 73.67 -17.57 13.31
CA ALA A 2 72.75 -17.21 12.24
C ALA A 2 71.53 -16.54 12.88
N HIS A 3 71.23 -15.31 12.48
CA HIS A 3 69.99 -14.61 12.82
C HIS A 3 68.99 -14.88 11.71
N ASP A 4 67.98 -15.61 12.11
CA ASP A 4 66.79 -15.90 11.32
C ASP A 4 65.88 -14.66 11.37
N VAL A 5 65.62 -14.05 10.20
CA VAL A 5 64.70 -12.91 10.04
C VAL A 5 63.42 -13.47 9.44
N THR A 6 62.45 -13.71 10.30
CA THR A 6 61.11 -14.09 9.89
C THR A 6 60.45 -12.93 9.15
N ALA A 7 60.14 -13.15 7.88
CA ALA A 7 59.34 -12.27 7.07
C ALA A 7 57.88 -12.26 7.57
N HIS A 8 57.38 -11.06 7.94
CA HIS A 8 55.95 -10.82 8.16
C HIS A 8 55.26 -10.72 6.82
N ASP A 9 54.53 -11.74 6.48
CA ASP A 9 53.57 -11.72 5.40
C ASP A 9 52.40 -10.77 5.74
N HIS A 10 52.41 -9.60 5.15
CA HIS A 10 51.26 -8.70 5.11
C HIS A 10 50.22 -9.27 4.14
N HIS A 11 49.29 -10.03 4.65
CA HIS A 11 48.05 -10.29 3.96
C HIS A 11 47.31 -8.97 3.72
N HIS A 12 47.48 -8.41 2.55
CA HIS A 12 46.55 -7.45 1.99
C HIS A 12 45.19 -8.17 1.81
N GLY A 13 44.29 -7.94 2.75
CA GLY A 13 42.88 -8.26 2.57
C GLY A 13 42.35 -7.43 1.43
N ASP A 14 42.25 -8.02 0.27
CA ASP A 14 41.45 -7.50 -0.85
C ASP A 14 40.01 -7.38 -0.36
N GLY A 15 39.66 -6.17 0.10
CA GLY A 15 38.28 -5.77 0.31
C GLY A 15 37.56 -5.87 -1.03
N HIS A 16 37.01 -7.02 -1.32
CA HIS A 16 36.00 -7.12 -2.37
C HIS A 16 34.87 -6.18 -1.98
N ALA A 17 34.91 -4.98 -2.57
CA ALA A 17 33.73 -4.13 -2.64
C ALA A 17 32.65 -5.01 -3.25
N ALA A 18 31.66 -5.39 -2.43
CA ALA A 18 30.49 -6.10 -2.88
C ALA A 18 29.84 -5.19 -3.95
N HIS A 19 30.13 -5.49 -5.21
CA HIS A 19 29.40 -4.89 -6.31
C HIS A 19 27.95 -5.23 -6.08
N ALA A 20 27.15 -4.21 -5.77
CA ALA A 20 25.72 -4.36 -5.69
C ALA A 20 25.25 -4.89 -7.06
N HIS A 21 25.02 -6.19 -7.11
CA HIS A 21 24.47 -6.84 -8.30
C HIS A 21 23.01 -6.36 -8.39
N TRP A 22 22.75 -5.44 -9.31
CA TRP A 22 21.40 -5.03 -9.65
C TRP A 22 20.74 -6.18 -10.40
N ASP A 23 20.09 -7.06 -9.65
CA ASP A 23 19.28 -8.11 -10.26
C ASP A 23 18.09 -7.48 -10.97
N THR A 24 18.03 -7.64 -12.28
CA THR A 24 16.91 -7.15 -13.08
C THR A 24 15.67 -7.99 -12.79
N SER A 25 14.65 -7.38 -12.21
CA SER A 25 13.35 -8.00 -12.02
C SER A 25 12.39 -7.62 -13.15
N ILE A 26 11.58 -8.57 -13.61
CA ILE A 26 10.53 -8.33 -14.60
C ILE A 26 9.25 -7.73 -13.98
N TRP A 27 9.07 -7.87 -12.68
CA TRP A 27 7.83 -7.51 -12.00
C TRP A 27 7.47 -6.03 -12.05
N PRO A 28 8.41 -5.07 -11.95
CA PRO A 28 8.11 -3.65 -12.16
C PRO A 28 7.50 -3.35 -13.54
N PHE A 29 7.96 -4.06 -14.59
CA PHE A 29 7.36 -3.93 -15.92
C PHE A 29 5.93 -4.46 -15.96
N VAL A 30 5.67 -5.61 -15.33
CA VAL A 30 4.32 -6.19 -15.23
C VAL A 30 3.37 -5.22 -14.51
N ILE A 31 3.80 -4.61 -13.40
CA ILE A 31 3.03 -3.60 -12.66
C ILE A 31 2.76 -2.37 -13.54
N SER A 32 3.79 -1.86 -14.23
CA SER A 32 3.67 -0.68 -15.09
C SER A 32 2.68 -0.90 -16.24
N PHE A 33 2.71 -2.05 -16.89
CA PHE A 33 1.72 -2.41 -17.90
C PHE A 33 0.32 -2.57 -17.31
N GLY A 34 0.21 -3.13 -16.11
CA GLY A 34 -1.08 -3.21 -15.40
C GLY A 34 -1.68 -1.82 -15.12
N ILE A 35 -0.85 -0.87 -14.66
CA ILE A 35 -1.26 0.52 -14.45
C ILE A 35 -1.67 1.18 -15.77
N MET A 36 -0.91 0.95 -16.84
CA MET A 36 -1.26 1.45 -18.18
C MET A 36 -2.64 0.94 -18.64
N PHE A 37 -2.94 -0.35 -18.44
CA PHE A 37 -4.25 -0.91 -18.78
C PHE A 37 -5.38 -0.30 -17.94
N LEU A 38 -5.13 0.02 -16.66
CA LEU A 38 -6.10 0.75 -15.84
C LEU A 38 -6.34 2.17 -16.38
N ALA A 39 -5.30 2.91 -16.73
CA ALA A 39 -5.43 4.23 -17.31
C ALA A 39 -6.23 4.19 -18.64
N LEU A 40 -5.97 3.19 -19.48
CA LEU A 40 -6.75 2.95 -20.69
C LEU A 40 -8.22 2.61 -20.37
N ALA A 41 -8.49 1.82 -19.33
CA ALA A 41 -9.85 1.50 -18.90
C ALA A 41 -10.63 2.75 -18.52
N PHE A 42 -10.01 3.67 -17.75
CA PHE A 42 -10.60 4.98 -17.43
C PHE A 42 -10.89 5.79 -18.70
N SER A 43 -9.92 5.86 -19.62
CA SER A 43 -10.09 6.58 -20.88
C SER A 43 -11.22 5.98 -21.72
N PHE A 44 -11.31 4.67 -21.87
CA PHE A 44 -12.39 4.01 -22.60
C PHE A 44 -13.75 4.24 -21.95
N LYS A 45 -13.84 4.23 -20.61
CA LYS A 45 -15.08 4.45 -19.90
C LYS A 45 -15.58 5.89 -20.01
N PHE A 46 -14.72 6.86 -19.73
CA PHE A 46 -15.12 8.25 -19.52
C PHE A 46 -14.95 9.14 -20.76
N VAL A 47 -13.95 8.87 -21.62
CA VAL A 47 -13.70 9.66 -22.83
C VAL A 47 -14.38 9.05 -24.04
N TYR A 48 -14.22 7.74 -24.25
CA TYR A 48 -14.76 7.06 -25.44
C TYR A 48 -16.14 6.43 -25.20
N HIS A 49 -16.66 6.45 -23.97
CA HIS A 49 -17.94 5.83 -23.57
C HIS A 49 -18.09 4.36 -23.97
N ASN A 50 -16.95 3.65 -24.13
CA ASN A 50 -16.91 2.25 -24.53
C ASN A 50 -16.74 1.34 -23.29
N GLY A 51 -17.88 0.88 -22.73
CA GLY A 51 -17.89 0.04 -21.53
C GLY A 51 -17.24 -1.32 -21.75
N PHE A 52 -17.35 -1.93 -22.93
CA PHE A 52 -16.73 -3.23 -23.22
C PHE A 52 -15.21 -3.13 -23.21
N ALA A 53 -14.62 -2.16 -23.90
CA ALA A 53 -13.18 -1.95 -23.91
C ALA A 53 -12.66 -1.60 -22.50
N ALA A 54 -13.41 -0.83 -21.72
CA ALA A 54 -13.07 -0.52 -20.33
C ALA A 54 -13.02 -1.77 -19.44
N ILE A 55 -14.02 -2.66 -19.51
CA ILE A 55 -14.05 -3.91 -18.74
C ILE A 55 -12.90 -4.83 -19.17
N LEU A 56 -12.63 -4.96 -20.46
CA LEU A 56 -11.55 -5.79 -20.97
C LEU A 56 -10.17 -5.31 -20.46
N THR A 57 -9.88 -4.02 -20.60
CA THR A 57 -8.61 -3.44 -20.16
C THR A 57 -8.46 -3.45 -18.63
N MET A 58 -9.52 -3.22 -17.87
CA MET A 58 -9.52 -3.35 -16.42
C MET A 58 -9.29 -4.81 -15.98
N GLY A 59 -9.95 -5.77 -16.67
CA GLY A 59 -9.79 -7.20 -16.41
C GLY A 59 -8.40 -7.74 -16.71
N LEU A 60 -7.61 -7.06 -17.56
CA LEU A 60 -6.20 -7.35 -17.78
C LEU A 60 -5.31 -6.62 -16.75
N GLY A 61 -5.58 -5.34 -16.49
CA GLY A 61 -4.73 -4.49 -15.67
C GLY A 61 -4.70 -4.90 -14.19
N ILE A 62 -5.86 -5.16 -13.59
CA ILE A 62 -5.94 -5.53 -12.17
C ILE A 62 -5.18 -6.82 -11.85
N PRO A 63 -5.39 -7.95 -12.57
CA PRO A 63 -4.60 -9.16 -12.32
C PRO A 63 -3.10 -8.98 -12.53
N MET A 64 -2.69 -8.18 -13.51
CA MET A 64 -1.27 -7.88 -13.75
C MET A 64 -0.64 -7.13 -12.59
N ILE A 65 -1.33 -6.13 -12.03
CA ILE A 65 -0.84 -5.39 -10.86
C ILE A 65 -0.72 -6.32 -9.65
N ILE A 66 -1.76 -7.11 -9.37
CA ILE A 66 -1.76 -8.05 -8.23
C ILE A 66 -0.64 -9.08 -8.39
N ALA A 67 -0.54 -9.71 -9.56
CA ALA A 67 0.52 -10.69 -9.85
C ALA A 67 1.91 -10.06 -9.79
N GLY A 68 2.06 -8.84 -10.29
CA GLY A 68 3.32 -8.10 -10.25
C GLY A 68 3.77 -7.79 -8.84
N ILE A 69 2.87 -7.29 -7.98
CA ILE A 69 3.16 -7.01 -6.56
C ILE A 69 3.51 -8.32 -5.84
N ALA A 70 2.69 -9.37 -5.98
CA ALA A 70 2.91 -10.65 -5.33
C ALA A 70 4.22 -11.31 -5.79
N GLY A 71 4.51 -11.30 -7.09
CA GLY A 71 5.73 -11.87 -7.65
C GLY A 71 6.98 -11.10 -7.21
N TRP A 72 6.94 -9.77 -7.25
CA TRP A 72 8.05 -8.94 -6.78
C TRP A 72 8.30 -9.13 -5.29
N THR A 73 7.25 -9.14 -4.48
CA THR A 73 7.33 -9.42 -3.04
C THR A 73 7.95 -10.80 -2.78
N SER A 74 7.51 -11.85 -3.51
CA SER A 74 8.07 -13.20 -3.37
C SER A 74 9.54 -13.29 -3.78
N GLU A 75 9.94 -12.58 -4.83
CA GLU A 75 11.32 -12.51 -5.28
C GLU A 75 12.22 -11.81 -4.26
N ALA A 76 11.73 -10.73 -3.68
CA ALA A 76 12.46 -9.96 -2.69
C ALA A 76 12.64 -10.71 -1.37
N MET A 77 11.66 -11.50 -0.92
CA MET A 77 11.74 -12.31 0.31
C MET A 77 12.81 -13.41 0.29
N GLY A 78 13.26 -13.86 -0.90
CA GLY A 78 14.23 -14.97 -1.01
C GLY A 78 15.70 -14.54 -1.02
N LYS A 79 15.99 -13.24 -1.12
CA LYS A 79 17.35 -12.77 -1.46
C LYS A 79 18.21 -12.29 -0.30
N GLY A 80 17.80 -12.40 0.96
CA GLY A 80 18.66 -12.16 2.14
C GLY A 80 19.40 -10.81 2.25
N ASP A 81 19.53 -10.05 1.18
CA ASP A 81 20.25 -8.78 1.08
C ASP A 81 19.40 -7.57 1.47
N GLY A 82 18.47 -7.79 2.36
CA GLY A 82 17.80 -6.76 3.12
C GLY A 82 16.98 -5.76 2.29
N PHE A 83 15.68 -5.80 2.45
CA PHE A 83 14.85 -4.63 2.13
C PHE A 83 15.48 -3.41 2.79
N SER A 84 15.96 -2.47 2.01
CA SER A 84 16.51 -1.24 2.53
C SER A 84 15.39 -0.44 3.19
N TYR A 85 15.40 -0.38 4.50
CA TYR A 85 14.45 0.40 5.30
C TYR A 85 14.42 1.88 4.86
N SER A 86 15.58 2.41 4.46
CA SER A 86 15.68 3.76 3.92
C SER A 86 15.03 3.89 2.54
N ALA A 87 15.15 2.88 1.67
CA ALA A 87 14.46 2.89 0.37
C ALA A 87 12.94 2.88 0.54
N MET A 88 12.41 2.11 1.50
CA MET A 88 10.98 2.14 1.84
C MET A 88 10.57 3.54 2.36
N GLY A 89 11.41 4.20 3.17
CA GLY A 89 11.14 5.57 3.62
C GLY A 89 11.00 6.56 2.47
N TRP A 90 11.88 6.51 1.47
CA TRP A 90 11.78 7.33 0.26
C TRP A 90 10.56 7.00 -0.58
N PHE A 91 10.21 5.72 -0.70
CA PHE A 91 8.99 5.28 -1.38
C PHE A 91 7.74 5.85 -0.68
N ILE A 92 7.64 5.71 0.64
CA ILE A 92 6.54 6.27 1.44
C ILE A 92 6.45 7.79 1.28
N LEU A 93 7.59 8.50 1.26
CA LEU A 93 7.59 9.94 1.03
C LEU A 93 7.02 10.29 -0.35
N ALA A 94 7.39 9.56 -1.40
CA ALA A 94 6.85 9.77 -2.74
C ALA A 94 5.33 9.52 -2.78
N GLU A 95 4.85 8.44 -2.17
CA GLU A 95 3.41 8.13 -2.07
C GLU A 95 2.65 9.18 -1.26
N ALA A 96 3.23 9.67 -0.15
CA ALA A 96 2.65 10.76 0.62
C ALA A 96 2.47 12.03 -0.22
N MET A 97 3.41 12.36 -1.10
CA MET A 97 3.30 13.52 -1.98
C MET A 97 2.18 13.39 -3.02
N ILE A 98 1.85 12.16 -3.44
CA ILE A 98 0.67 11.91 -4.28
C ILE A 98 -0.61 12.28 -3.51
N PHE A 99 -0.76 11.82 -2.26
CA PHE A 99 -1.90 12.21 -1.42
C PHE A 99 -1.96 13.71 -1.17
N VAL A 100 -0.83 14.35 -0.88
CA VAL A 100 -0.76 15.81 -0.72
C VAL A 100 -1.29 16.52 -1.96
N SER A 101 -0.96 16.07 -3.17
CA SER A 101 -1.47 16.68 -4.39
C SER A 101 -3.01 16.60 -4.51
N PHE A 102 -3.62 15.48 -4.11
CA PHE A 102 -5.07 15.34 -4.04
C PHE A 102 -5.69 16.23 -2.97
N PHE A 103 -5.07 16.36 -1.80
CA PHE A 103 -5.56 17.27 -0.75
C PHE A 103 -5.44 18.73 -1.16
N VAL A 104 -4.37 19.13 -1.83
CA VAL A 104 -4.25 20.49 -2.38
C VAL A 104 -5.37 20.77 -3.36
N GLY A 105 -5.68 19.84 -4.27
CA GLY A 105 -6.84 19.94 -5.17
C GLY A 105 -8.17 20.05 -4.41
N TYR A 106 -8.34 19.27 -3.34
CA TYR A 106 -9.52 19.34 -2.46
C TYR A 106 -9.64 20.72 -1.79
N TRP A 107 -8.57 21.21 -1.17
CA TRP A 107 -8.56 22.51 -0.50
C TRP A 107 -8.78 23.64 -1.47
N TYR A 108 -8.19 23.58 -2.66
CA TYR A 108 -8.42 24.58 -3.71
C TYR A 108 -9.88 24.64 -4.10
N THR A 109 -10.51 23.52 -4.41
CA THR A 109 -11.93 23.47 -4.79
C THR A 109 -12.85 23.95 -3.66
N ARG A 110 -12.56 23.57 -2.42
CA ARG A 110 -13.34 23.96 -1.25
C ARG A 110 -13.24 25.45 -0.95
N LEU A 111 -12.05 26.02 -0.98
CA LEU A 111 -11.80 27.43 -0.65
C LEU A 111 -12.33 28.39 -1.71
N HIS A 112 -12.48 27.95 -2.96
CA HIS A 112 -13.02 28.77 -4.06
C HIS A 112 -14.50 28.51 -4.34
N ALA A 113 -15.15 27.61 -3.61
CA ALA A 113 -16.57 27.34 -3.77
C ALA A 113 -17.40 28.34 -2.96
N ASP A 114 -18.42 28.96 -3.59
CA ASP A 114 -19.35 29.87 -2.90
C ASP A 114 -20.17 29.15 -1.82
N VAL A 115 -20.49 27.88 -2.05
CA VAL A 115 -21.21 27.01 -1.12
C VAL A 115 -20.52 25.64 -1.04
N TRP A 116 -20.27 25.16 0.18
CA TRP A 116 -19.68 23.86 0.43
C TRP A 116 -20.46 23.06 1.47
N PRO A 117 -20.77 21.78 1.25
CA PRO A 117 -20.59 21.07 -0.02
C PRO A 117 -21.52 21.58 -1.13
N PRO A 118 -21.17 21.38 -2.42
CA PRO A 118 -21.97 21.84 -3.55
C PRO A 118 -23.36 21.18 -3.59
N ALA A 119 -24.30 21.76 -4.35
CA ALA A 119 -25.63 21.19 -4.53
C ALA A 119 -25.58 19.75 -5.10
N GLY A 120 -26.56 18.93 -4.70
CA GLY A 120 -26.60 17.50 -5.05
C GLY A 120 -25.77 16.59 -4.15
N ASN A 121 -25.20 17.11 -3.06
CA ASN A 121 -24.47 16.32 -2.10
C ASN A 121 -25.42 15.52 -1.19
N VAL A 122 -25.05 14.27 -0.90
CA VAL A 122 -25.73 13.42 0.08
C VAL A 122 -25.06 13.62 1.44
N ALA A 123 -25.82 13.52 2.52
CA ALA A 123 -25.26 13.56 3.86
C ALA A 123 -24.37 12.34 4.10
N LEU A 124 -23.06 12.57 4.23
CA LEU A 124 -22.12 11.48 4.49
C LEU A 124 -22.35 10.86 5.87
N PRO A 125 -22.25 9.54 6.00
CA PRO A 125 -22.35 8.86 7.30
C PRO A 125 -21.17 9.27 8.17
N LYS A 126 -21.43 9.70 9.40
CA LYS A 126 -20.37 10.12 10.35
C LYS A 126 -19.85 8.98 11.22
N ILE A 127 -20.70 8.00 11.51
CA ILE A 127 -20.35 6.88 12.42
C ILE A 127 -19.49 5.83 11.68
N MET A 128 -19.82 5.54 10.42
CA MET A 128 -19.13 4.51 9.64
C MET A 128 -17.63 4.77 9.50
N PRO A 129 -17.14 5.96 9.11
CA PRO A 129 -15.71 6.25 9.05
C PRO A 129 -15.00 6.15 10.41
N LEU A 130 -15.69 6.45 11.51
CA LEU A 130 -15.12 6.24 12.84
C LEU A 130 -14.90 4.77 13.14
N VAL A 131 -15.90 3.92 12.88
CA VAL A 131 -15.74 2.47 13.05
C VAL A 131 -14.62 1.93 12.18
N MET A 132 -14.55 2.38 10.91
CA MET A 132 -13.47 2.02 9.99
C MET A 132 -12.10 2.45 10.54
N THR A 133 -12.00 3.63 11.14
CA THR A 133 -10.80 4.13 11.79
C THR A 133 -10.38 3.23 12.95
N PHE A 134 -11.33 2.82 13.83
CA PHE A 134 -11.02 1.89 14.90
C PHE A 134 -10.53 0.53 14.41
N VAL A 135 -11.12 -0.01 13.34
CA VAL A 135 -10.69 -1.27 12.72
C VAL A 135 -9.26 -1.14 12.18
N LEU A 136 -8.94 -0.03 11.53
CA LEU A 136 -7.61 0.20 10.96
C LEU A 136 -6.55 0.40 12.06
N VAL A 137 -6.84 1.20 13.09
CA VAL A 137 -5.96 1.37 14.26
C VAL A 137 -5.73 0.03 14.96
N ALA A 138 -6.78 -0.78 15.14
CA ALA A 138 -6.63 -2.12 15.70
C ALA A 138 -5.70 -2.98 14.82
N SER A 139 -5.81 -2.92 13.49
CA SER A 139 -4.92 -3.64 12.58
C SER A 139 -3.46 -3.17 12.68
N SER A 140 -3.24 -1.88 12.88
CA SER A 140 -1.91 -1.30 13.12
C SER A 140 -1.28 -1.81 14.42
N LEU A 141 -2.08 -1.88 15.49
CA LEU A 141 -1.62 -2.44 16.77
C LEU A 141 -1.32 -3.93 16.67
N THR A 142 -2.14 -4.68 15.90
CA THR A 142 -1.92 -6.13 15.73
C THR A 142 -0.64 -6.44 14.96
N ILE A 143 -0.30 -5.70 13.89
CA ILE A 143 0.95 -5.91 13.17
C ILE A 143 2.16 -5.51 14.01
N HIS A 144 2.09 -4.39 14.73
CA HIS A 144 3.16 -3.97 15.64
C HIS A 144 3.43 -5.02 16.72
N TYR A 145 2.37 -5.58 17.31
CA TYR A 145 2.52 -6.66 18.30
C TYR A 145 3.03 -7.97 17.68
N ALA A 146 2.63 -8.27 16.45
CA ALA A 146 3.18 -9.40 15.70
C ALA A 146 4.70 -9.26 15.52
N GLU A 147 5.19 -8.10 15.07
CA GLU A 147 6.62 -7.82 14.93
C GLU A 147 7.36 -8.01 16.26
N HIS A 148 6.80 -7.52 17.36
CA HIS A 148 7.37 -7.71 18.68
C HIS A 148 7.51 -9.21 19.06
N LEU A 149 6.48 -10.01 18.80
CA LEU A 149 6.51 -11.46 19.04
C LEU A 149 7.52 -12.17 18.13
N LEU A 150 7.73 -11.71 16.91
CA LEU A 150 8.75 -12.22 16.01
C LEU A 150 10.14 -12.01 16.58
N HIS A 151 10.45 -10.80 17.06
CA HIS A 151 11.72 -10.49 17.74
C HIS A 151 11.97 -11.34 19.00
N LEU A 152 10.90 -11.73 19.71
CA LEU A 152 10.99 -12.65 20.85
C LEU A 152 11.12 -14.13 20.44
N GLY A 153 11.15 -14.45 19.14
CA GLY A 153 11.21 -15.81 18.61
C GLY A 153 9.90 -16.60 18.72
N ASN A 154 8.80 -15.96 19.13
CA ASN A 154 7.49 -16.60 19.26
C ASN A 154 6.76 -16.65 17.90
N LYS A 155 7.17 -17.59 17.04
CA LYS A 155 6.61 -17.76 15.69
C LYS A 155 5.11 -18.10 15.69
N SER A 156 4.61 -18.78 16.69
CA SER A 156 3.19 -19.14 16.79
C SER A 156 2.33 -17.91 17.10
N GLY A 157 2.74 -17.11 18.08
CA GLY A 157 2.08 -15.85 18.42
C GLY A 157 2.12 -14.89 17.24
N PHE A 158 3.27 -14.75 16.58
CA PHE A 158 3.42 -13.93 15.37
C PHE A 158 2.38 -14.30 14.31
N ARG A 159 2.23 -15.59 13.96
CA ARG A 159 1.27 -16.05 12.95
C ARG A 159 -0.16 -15.62 13.26
N LEU A 160 -0.57 -15.76 14.52
CA LEU A 160 -1.93 -15.40 14.95
C LEU A 160 -2.20 -13.91 14.73
N TRP A 161 -1.30 -13.05 15.22
CA TRP A 161 -1.46 -11.61 15.14
C TRP A 161 -1.32 -11.08 13.71
N TYR A 162 -0.46 -11.69 12.90
CA TYR A 162 -0.34 -11.41 11.48
C TYR A 162 -1.62 -11.72 10.71
N LEU A 163 -2.23 -12.88 10.94
CA LEU A 163 -3.52 -13.23 10.33
C LEU A 163 -4.65 -12.31 10.78
N LEU A 164 -4.62 -11.89 12.04
CA LEU A 164 -5.60 -10.94 12.57
C LEU A 164 -5.46 -9.57 11.87
N THR A 165 -4.25 -9.11 11.61
CA THR A 165 -4.00 -7.89 10.84
C THR A 165 -4.62 -7.97 9.44
N ILE A 166 -4.39 -9.08 8.71
CA ILE A 166 -4.98 -9.30 7.38
C ILE A 166 -6.51 -9.31 7.46
N ALA A 167 -7.08 -9.98 8.46
CA ALA A 167 -8.53 -10.04 8.64
C ALA A 167 -9.14 -8.65 8.90
N LEU A 168 -8.53 -7.85 9.76
CA LEU A 168 -8.97 -6.49 10.05
C LEU A 168 -8.84 -5.57 8.83
N GLY A 169 -7.76 -5.67 8.08
CA GLY A 169 -7.58 -4.93 6.83
C GLY A 169 -8.63 -5.31 5.77
N ALA A 170 -8.96 -6.60 5.66
CA ALA A 170 -10.02 -7.08 4.77
C ALA A 170 -11.40 -6.60 5.22
N VAL A 171 -11.68 -6.56 6.52
CA VAL A 171 -12.91 -5.98 7.08
C VAL A 171 -13.01 -4.50 6.73
N PHE A 172 -11.95 -3.72 6.92
CA PHE A 172 -11.91 -2.30 6.53
C PHE A 172 -12.25 -2.13 5.05
N LEU A 173 -11.63 -2.91 4.16
CA LEU A 173 -11.89 -2.86 2.73
C LEU A 173 -13.34 -3.22 2.40
N GLY A 174 -13.89 -4.25 3.06
CA GLY A 174 -15.30 -4.63 2.93
C GLY A 174 -16.26 -3.51 3.35
N MET A 175 -15.94 -2.81 4.45
CA MET A 175 -16.71 -1.65 4.92
C MET A 175 -16.62 -0.48 3.94
N SER A 176 -15.46 -0.23 3.35
CA SER A 176 -15.28 0.82 2.31
C SER A 176 -16.12 0.52 1.07
N ILE A 177 -16.12 -0.73 0.59
CA ILE A 177 -16.93 -1.15 -0.55
C ILE A 177 -18.43 -1.02 -0.23
N TYR A 178 -18.84 -1.41 0.97
CA TYR A 178 -20.22 -1.28 1.41
C TYR A 178 -20.66 0.18 1.43
N GLU A 179 -19.87 1.08 2.01
CA GLU A 179 -20.15 2.52 2.03
C GLU A 179 -20.27 3.10 0.62
N TRP A 180 -19.33 2.76 -0.27
CA TRP A 180 -19.36 3.23 -1.65
C TRP A 180 -20.60 2.74 -2.41
N THR A 181 -20.95 1.46 -2.27
CA THR A 181 -22.15 0.92 -2.94
C THR A 181 -23.42 1.60 -2.45
N HIS A 182 -23.50 1.94 -1.17
CA HIS A 182 -24.64 2.65 -0.60
C HIS A 182 -24.73 4.09 -1.12
N LEU A 183 -23.61 4.82 -1.10
CA LEU A 183 -23.56 6.19 -1.63
C LEU A 183 -23.91 6.26 -3.13
N ILE A 184 -23.41 5.30 -3.91
CA ILE A 184 -23.72 5.22 -5.35
C ILE A 184 -25.21 4.91 -5.57
N HIS A 185 -25.80 4.04 -4.76
CA HIS A 185 -27.24 3.74 -4.82
C HIS A 185 -28.09 4.97 -4.48
N ASP A 186 -27.63 5.82 -3.57
CA ASP A 186 -28.28 7.09 -3.21
C ASP A 186 -28.06 8.20 -4.26
N GLY A 187 -27.43 7.89 -5.40
CA GLY A 187 -27.17 8.81 -6.48
C GLY A 187 -25.90 9.67 -6.33
N PHE A 188 -25.10 9.43 -5.27
CA PHE A 188 -23.83 10.11 -5.08
C PHE A 188 -22.73 9.36 -5.83
N THR A 189 -22.39 9.84 -7.00
CA THR A 189 -21.40 9.24 -7.90
C THR A 189 -20.21 10.16 -8.10
N ILE A 190 -19.13 9.66 -8.68
CA ILE A 190 -17.90 10.43 -8.95
C ILE A 190 -18.18 11.68 -9.82
N SER A 191 -19.24 11.67 -10.63
CA SER A 191 -19.61 12.75 -11.53
C SER A 191 -20.72 13.67 -10.98
N THR A 192 -21.17 13.50 -9.74
CA THR A 192 -22.27 14.27 -9.17
C THR A 192 -21.89 15.74 -8.99
N ASN A 193 -20.72 16.01 -8.42
CA ASN A 193 -20.19 17.36 -8.21
C ASN A 193 -18.68 17.33 -7.92
N ALA A 194 -18.04 18.49 -7.74
CA ALA A 194 -16.61 18.58 -7.46
C ALA A 194 -16.21 17.86 -6.14
N PHE A 195 -17.07 17.93 -5.11
CA PHE A 195 -16.81 17.24 -3.85
C PHE A 195 -16.85 15.72 -4.03
N SER A 196 -17.84 15.18 -4.74
CA SER A 196 -17.94 13.74 -4.99
C SER A 196 -16.76 13.22 -5.80
N THR A 197 -16.30 13.99 -6.81
CA THR A 197 -15.09 13.64 -7.58
C THR A 197 -13.88 13.49 -6.65
N VAL A 198 -13.65 14.46 -5.77
CA VAL A 198 -12.52 14.41 -4.83
C VAL A 198 -12.70 13.30 -3.80
N PHE A 199 -13.91 13.15 -3.25
CA PHE A 199 -14.24 12.09 -2.30
C PHE A 199 -13.85 10.69 -2.83
N PHE A 200 -14.40 10.32 -3.99
CA PHE A 200 -14.11 9.01 -4.58
C PHE A 200 -12.66 8.88 -5.04
N SER A 201 -12.01 9.95 -5.47
CA SER A 201 -10.60 9.91 -5.87
C SER A 201 -9.67 9.66 -4.68
N VAL A 202 -9.83 10.42 -3.59
CA VAL A 202 -8.98 10.31 -2.40
C VAL A 202 -9.24 9.00 -1.66
N THR A 203 -10.51 8.64 -1.42
CA THR A 203 -10.87 7.39 -0.74
C THR A 203 -10.52 6.16 -1.59
N GLY A 204 -10.63 6.27 -2.92
CA GLY A 204 -10.25 5.22 -3.86
C GLY A 204 -8.75 5.02 -3.94
N LEU A 205 -7.98 6.10 -3.99
CA LEU A 205 -6.53 6.05 -3.93
C LEU A 205 -6.09 5.39 -2.61
N HIS A 206 -6.67 5.80 -1.48
CA HIS A 206 -6.38 5.18 -0.19
C HIS A 206 -6.76 3.69 -0.18
N GLY A 207 -7.96 3.34 -0.63
CA GLY A 207 -8.40 1.94 -0.73
C GLY A 207 -7.48 1.08 -1.59
N SER A 208 -6.92 1.64 -2.68
CA SER A 208 -5.94 0.93 -3.50
C SER A 208 -4.64 0.62 -2.73
N HIS A 209 -4.18 1.54 -1.88
CA HIS A 209 -3.01 1.31 -1.01
C HIS A 209 -3.29 0.24 0.06
N VAL A 210 -4.51 0.19 0.62
CA VAL A 210 -4.93 -0.91 1.51
C VAL A 210 -4.89 -2.25 0.78
N VAL A 211 -5.37 -2.32 -0.47
CA VAL A 211 -5.29 -3.54 -1.30
C VAL A 211 -3.84 -3.95 -1.53
N VAL A 212 -2.97 -3.01 -1.88
CA VAL A 212 -1.53 -3.28 -2.06
C VAL A 212 -0.92 -3.85 -0.78
N GLY A 213 -1.18 -3.26 0.37
CA GLY A 213 -0.70 -3.76 1.67
C GLY A 213 -1.20 -5.16 1.99
N LEU A 214 -2.48 -5.44 1.72
CA LEU A 214 -3.04 -6.79 1.89
C LEU A 214 -2.40 -7.80 0.94
N VAL A 215 -2.13 -7.42 -0.32
CA VAL A 215 -1.44 -8.30 -1.29
C VAL A 215 -0.01 -8.59 -0.82
N ILE A 216 0.73 -7.59 -0.29
CA ILE A 216 2.06 -7.78 0.29
C ILE A 216 2.00 -8.78 1.46
N PHE A 217 1.06 -8.62 2.39
CA PHE A 217 0.88 -9.57 3.50
C PHE A 217 0.49 -10.97 3.01
N LEU A 218 -0.43 -11.08 2.07
CA LEU A 218 -0.82 -12.38 1.50
C LEU A 218 0.35 -13.07 0.77
N ALA A 219 1.19 -12.31 0.05
CA ALA A 219 2.39 -12.83 -0.59
C ALA A 219 3.45 -13.29 0.43
N GLY A 220 3.53 -12.65 1.61
CA GLY A 220 4.37 -13.07 2.74
C GLY A 220 3.88 -14.33 3.46
N MET A 221 2.60 -14.66 3.34
CA MET A 221 1.96 -15.74 4.10
C MET A 221 2.65 -17.12 3.95
N PRO A 222 3.08 -17.58 2.75
CA PRO A 222 3.77 -18.85 2.62
C PRO A 222 5.04 -18.95 3.47
N SER A 223 5.84 -17.88 3.56
CA SER A 223 7.04 -17.83 4.40
C SER A 223 6.69 -17.86 5.89
N VAL A 224 5.62 -17.17 6.28
CA VAL A 224 5.09 -17.18 7.65
C VAL A 224 4.70 -18.60 8.08
N PHE A 225 4.02 -19.37 7.23
CA PHE A 225 3.61 -20.74 7.55
C PHE A 225 4.77 -21.74 7.52
N ARG A 226 5.74 -21.58 6.62
CA ARG A 226 6.95 -22.42 6.61
C ARG A 226 7.85 -22.14 7.80
N GLY A 227 7.72 -20.99 8.45
CA GLY A 227 8.57 -20.57 9.56
C GLY A 227 9.91 -19.97 9.12
N ASP A 228 10.03 -19.66 7.83
CA ASP A 228 11.16 -18.99 7.19
C ASP A 228 10.78 -17.51 7.00
N ILE A 229 10.77 -16.78 8.12
CA ILE A 229 10.28 -15.41 8.19
C ILE A 229 11.45 -14.45 8.08
N ASP A 230 11.47 -13.65 7.04
CA ASP A 230 12.40 -12.53 6.90
C ASP A 230 11.90 -11.35 7.76
N GLU A 231 12.64 -11.04 8.82
CA GLU A 231 12.33 -9.93 9.74
C GLU A 231 12.42 -8.58 9.03
N GLY A 232 13.36 -8.42 8.10
CA GLY A 232 13.52 -7.20 7.30
C GLY A 232 12.29 -6.93 6.42
N PHE A 233 11.80 -7.98 5.77
CA PHE A 233 10.56 -7.89 4.99
C PHE A 233 9.37 -7.52 5.87
N MET A 234 9.18 -8.19 7.01
CA MET A 234 8.05 -7.94 7.90
C MET A 234 8.05 -6.51 8.43
N ARG A 235 9.21 -6.02 8.88
CA ARG A 235 9.39 -4.65 9.34
C ARG A 235 9.09 -3.62 8.24
N THR A 236 9.49 -3.91 7.01
CA THR A 236 9.27 -3.02 5.87
C THR A 236 7.78 -3.00 5.46
N ALA A 237 7.12 -4.16 5.46
CA ALA A 237 5.68 -4.30 5.21
C ALA A 237 4.85 -3.62 6.31
N GLY A 238 5.25 -3.77 7.57
CA GLY A 238 4.62 -3.09 8.71
C GLY A 238 4.73 -1.56 8.61
N LEU A 239 5.92 -1.03 8.21
CA LEU A 239 6.11 0.39 7.98
C LEU A 239 5.16 0.93 6.91
N TYR A 240 5.01 0.20 5.79
CA TYR A 240 4.05 0.56 4.75
C TYR A 240 2.60 0.57 5.27
N TRP A 241 2.22 -0.44 6.07
CA TRP A 241 0.89 -0.52 6.66
C TRP A 241 0.58 0.66 7.58
N HIS A 242 1.53 1.03 8.46
CA HIS A 242 1.40 2.21 9.32
C HIS A 242 1.26 3.51 8.53
N PHE A 243 1.97 3.64 7.41
CA PHE A 243 1.79 4.79 6.51
C PHE A 243 0.37 4.86 5.97
N VAL A 244 -0.19 3.74 5.50
CA VAL A 244 -1.57 3.68 5.01
C VAL A 244 -2.55 4.12 6.09
N ASP A 245 -2.39 3.66 7.34
CA ASP A 245 -3.22 4.07 8.47
C ASP A 245 -3.13 5.56 8.76
N ILE A 246 -1.92 6.14 8.75
CA ILE A 246 -1.73 7.59 8.97
C ILE A 246 -2.46 8.40 7.90
N ILE A 247 -2.36 7.99 6.64
CA ILE A 247 -3.08 8.66 5.55
C ILE A 247 -4.59 8.60 5.75
N TRP A 248 -5.13 7.49 6.29
CA TRP A 248 -6.56 7.37 6.59
C TRP A 248 -7.06 8.45 7.57
N PHE A 249 -6.28 8.78 8.61
CA PHE A 249 -6.65 9.86 9.53
C PHE A 249 -6.80 11.20 8.79
N PHE A 250 -5.91 11.50 7.85
CA PHE A 250 -6.04 12.71 7.02
C PHE A 250 -7.29 12.62 6.13
N VAL A 251 -7.52 11.49 5.47
CA VAL A 251 -8.71 11.29 4.63
C VAL A 251 -9.99 11.51 5.44
N VAL A 252 -10.13 10.85 6.58
CA VAL A 252 -11.32 10.99 7.42
C VAL A 252 -11.50 12.42 7.90
N SER A 253 -10.46 13.04 8.45
CA SER A 253 -10.56 14.39 9.00
C SER A 253 -10.96 15.42 7.95
N GLN A 254 -10.38 15.33 6.73
CA GLN A 254 -10.60 16.33 5.69
C GLN A 254 -11.88 16.09 4.90
N VAL A 255 -12.23 14.85 4.61
CA VAL A 255 -13.32 14.54 3.68
C VAL A 255 -14.65 14.32 4.39
N TYR A 256 -14.64 13.76 5.61
CA TYR A 256 -15.87 13.46 6.35
C TYR A 256 -16.22 14.48 7.43
N TYR A 257 -15.23 15.15 8.03
CA TYR A 257 -15.45 16.00 9.21
C TYR A 257 -15.11 17.48 9.03
N TRP A 258 -14.31 17.82 8.03
CA TRP A 258 -13.94 19.24 7.77
C TRP A 258 -14.72 19.90 6.63
#